data_991a3cf3f5d288f9f4302943930651a7
#
_entry.id   991a3cf3f5d288f9f4302943930651a7
#
_cell.length_a   1.000
_cell.length_b   1.000
_cell.length_c   1.000
_cell.angle_alpha   90.00
_cell.angle_beta   90.00
_cell.angle_gamma   90.00
#
_symmetry.space_group_name_H-M   'P 1'
#
loop_
_entity.id
_entity.type
_entity.pdbx_description
1 polymer ?
#
loop_
_entity_poly.entity_id
_entity_poly.type
_entity_poly.pdbx_seq_one_letter_code
_entity_poly.pdbx_strand_id
1 'polypeptide(L)'
;VSLAQSNLMTESNNLNDVQQRYRRLVGEYPAAVLDPVPDVTSRLPAPGSIQDFGAALRANPQLLSKQALLQAAEAGQKAAKGAHMPKVELIASTGRDREQSTPAYWNVQTSRVQVMMTYNLYRGGADDARVRQTIAQGYAAHDARDYTCRNVLQEMSITWNNIARLRQQLPFLQEHVLSTSKVRVAYQQQFKIGQRSLLDLLNTENELFDAQRALVNAQYDLKKAEYQWLTQSSEILPVLGLSQPHDASRPQEQQALVLPDDVLRSCNAAVPDTSNLTPVAAMAADNAAAAPVR
;
A
#
# COMPACT_ATOMS: atom_id res chain seq x y z
N VAL A 1 -37.84 10.87 -14.94
CA VAL A 1 -37.20 10.34 -16.16
C VAL A 1 -35.86 11.04 -16.40
N SER A 2 -35.79 12.36 -16.48
CA SER A 2 -34.54 13.13 -16.78
C SER A 2 -33.42 12.88 -15.75
N LEU A 3 -33.72 12.81 -14.46
CA LEU A 3 -32.74 12.47 -13.43
C LEU A 3 -32.18 11.06 -13.61
N ALA A 4 -33.00 10.08 -13.92
CA ALA A 4 -32.55 8.71 -14.18
C ALA A 4 -31.66 8.61 -15.42
N GLN A 5 -31.98 9.38 -16.47
CA GLN A 5 -31.13 9.48 -17.66
C GLN A 5 -29.78 10.14 -17.36
N SER A 6 -29.77 11.21 -16.55
CA SER A 6 -28.54 11.85 -16.11
C SER A 6 -27.66 10.90 -15.29
N ASN A 7 -28.26 10.16 -14.36
CA ASN A 7 -27.54 9.16 -13.56
C ASN A 7 -26.96 8.04 -14.44
N LEU A 8 -27.71 7.56 -15.43
CA LEU A 8 -27.22 6.54 -16.38
C LEU A 8 -26.01 7.06 -17.18
N MET A 9 -26.06 8.30 -17.66
CA MET A 9 -24.91 8.92 -18.36
C MET A 9 -23.70 9.04 -17.44
N THR A 10 -23.89 9.44 -16.19
CA THR A 10 -22.82 9.55 -15.20
C THR A 10 -22.17 8.19 -14.92
N GLU A 11 -22.98 7.15 -14.71
CA GLU A 11 -22.44 5.80 -14.45
C GLU A 11 -21.80 5.19 -15.70
N SER A 12 -22.31 5.49 -16.91
CA SER A 12 -21.64 5.08 -18.15
C SER A 12 -20.27 5.75 -18.31
N ASN A 13 -20.14 7.04 -17.96
CA ASN A 13 -18.86 7.71 -17.96
C ASN A 13 -17.90 7.14 -16.91
N ASN A 14 -18.39 6.88 -15.69
CA ASN A 14 -17.61 6.25 -14.63
C ASN A 14 -17.06 4.88 -15.06
N LEU A 15 -17.88 4.09 -15.77
CA LEU A 15 -17.44 2.80 -16.32
C LEU A 15 -16.30 2.98 -17.32
N ASN A 16 -16.42 3.95 -18.23
CA ASN A 16 -15.35 4.29 -19.19
C ASN A 16 -14.05 4.66 -18.47
N ASP A 17 -14.13 5.52 -17.45
CA ASP A 17 -12.97 5.96 -16.68
C ASP A 17 -12.28 4.77 -15.98
N VAL A 18 -13.06 3.86 -15.42
CA VAL A 18 -12.53 2.65 -14.78
C VAL A 18 -11.87 1.74 -15.81
N GLN A 19 -12.45 1.58 -17.00
CA GLN A 19 -11.86 0.79 -18.09
C GLN A 19 -10.52 1.38 -18.57
N GLN A 20 -10.40 2.71 -18.67
CA GLN A 20 -9.13 3.35 -19.02
C GLN A 20 -8.07 3.19 -17.92
N ARG A 21 -8.48 3.26 -16.64
CA ARG A 21 -7.57 2.97 -15.50
C ARG A 21 -7.10 1.52 -15.51
N TYR A 22 -8.00 0.58 -15.77
CA TYR A 22 -7.67 -0.84 -15.91
C TYR A 22 -6.65 -1.05 -17.02
N ARG A 23 -6.92 -0.51 -18.23
CA ARG A 23 -6.00 -0.57 -19.36
C ARG A 23 -4.62 -0.01 -19.04
N ARG A 24 -4.56 1.08 -18.29
CA ARG A 24 -3.26 1.65 -17.88
C ARG A 24 -2.46 0.71 -16.97
N LEU A 25 -3.14 -0.04 -16.10
CA LEU A 25 -2.49 -0.90 -15.11
C LEU A 25 -2.14 -2.29 -15.67
N VAL A 26 -3.04 -2.85 -16.50
CA VAL A 26 -2.92 -4.22 -17.02
C VAL A 26 -2.34 -4.25 -18.44
N GLY A 27 -2.51 -3.15 -19.20
CA GLY A 27 -2.06 -3.04 -20.60
C GLY A 27 -3.17 -3.35 -21.61
N GLU A 28 -4.23 -4.03 -21.21
CA GLU A 28 -5.34 -4.46 -22.05
C GLU A 28 -6.68 -3.97 -21.51
N TYR A 29 -7.72 -3.92 -22.36
CA TYR A 29 -9.07 -3.63 -21.90
C TYR A 29 -9.64 -4.80 -21.07
N PRO A 30 -10.48 -4.51 -20.08
CA PRO A 30 -11.15 -5.58 -19.33
C PRO A 30 -12.02 -6.42 -20.26
N ALA A 31 -12.06 -7.74 -20.05
CA ALA A 31 -12.98 -8.63 -20.73
C ALA A 31 -14.44 -8.24 -20.41
N ALA A 32 -15.38 -8.58 -21.29
CA ALA A 32 -16.80 -8.31 -21.08
C ALA A 32 -17.35 -8.96 -19.80
N VAL A 33 -16.80 -10.10 -19.43
CA VAL A 33 -17.06 -10.79 -18.16
C VAL A 33 -15.72 -10.99 -17.48
N LEU A 34 -15.54 -10.40 -16.30
CA LEU A 34 -14.36 -10.59 -15.48
C LEU A 34 -14.51 -11.84 -14.63
N ASP A 35 -13.42 -12.55 -14.43
CA ASP A 35 -13.39 -13.65 -13.47
C ASP A 35 -13.72 -13.15 -12.05
N PRO A 36 -14.39 -13.95 -11.23
CA PRO A 36 -14.70 -13.57 -9.87
C PRO A 36 -13.42 -13.34 -9.08
N VAL A 37 -13.39 -12.24 -8.32
CA VAL A 37 -12.27 -11.91 -7.45
C VAL A 37 -12.08 -13.06 -6.44
N PRO A 38 -10.87 -13.67 -6.34
CA PRO A 38 -10.60 -14.73 -5.38
C PRO A 38 -11.00 -14.34 -3.96
N ASP A 39 -11.56 -15.27 -3.22
CA ASP A 39 -11.87 -15.05 -1.81
C ASP A 39 -10.62 -15.23 -0.96
N VAL A 40 -10.18 -14.14 -0.35
CA VAL A 40 -9.01 -14.09 0.52
C VAL A 40 -9.37 -13.99 2.01
N THR A 41 -10.65 -14.02 2.33
CA THR A 41 -11.16 -13.83 3.71
C THR A 41 -10.54 -14.83 4.70
N SER A 42 -10.36 -16.09 4.26
CA SER A 42 -9.75 -17.16 5.06
C SER A 42 -8.24 -16.99 5.30
N ARG A 43 -7.60 -16.12 4.54
CA ARG A 43 -6.17 -15.82 4.64
C ARG A 43 -5.87 -14.62 5.55
N LEU A 44 -6.89 -13.87 5.89
CA LEU A 44 -6.77 -12.75 6.82
C LEU A 44 -6.75 -13.30 8.26
N PRO A 45 -6.03 -12.64 9.16
CA PRO A 45 -6.08 -12.96 10.57
C PRO A 45 -7.52 -12.89 11.10
N ALA A 46 -7.86 -13.77 12.01
CA ALA A 46 -9.17 -13.71 12.65
C ALA A 46 -9.34 -12.40 13.45
N PRO A 47 -10.54 -11.83 13.54
CA PRO A 47 -10.79 -10.68 14.40
C PRO A 47 -10.34 -10.97 15.83
N GLY A 48 -9.52 -10.08 16.42
CA GLY A 48 -8.97 -10.25 17.77
C GLY A 48 -7.74 -11.18 17.89
N SER A 49 -7.28 -11.82 16.81
CA SER A 49 -6.07 -12.65 16.84
C SER A 49 -4.77 -11.84 16.70
N ILE A 50 -4.85 -10.63 16.17
CA ILE A 50 -3.69 -9.73 16.04
C ILE A 50 -3.56 -8.96 17.36
N GLN A 51 -2.43 -9.13 18.04
CA GLN A 51 -2.08 -8.37 19.24
C GLN A 51 -1.30 -7.09 18.92
N ASP A 52 -0.51 -7.13 17.84
CA ASP A 52 0.18 -5.97 17.28
C ASP A 52 0.38 -6.10 15.77
N PHE A 53 0.69 -4.99 15.10
CA PHE A 53 1.02 -4.95 13.69
C PHE A 53 2.51 -5.17 13.40
N GLY A 54 3.30 -5.55 14.39
CA GLY A 54 4.76 -5.64 14.27
C GLY A 54 5.23 -6.58 13.17
N ALA A 55 4.60 -7.74 13.01
CA ALA A 55 4.95 -8.69 11.96
C ALA A 55 4.68 -8.12 10.56
N ALA A 56 3.53 -7.49 10.36
CA ALA A 56 3.15 -6.87 9.10
C ALA A 56 4.03 -5.64 8.77
N LEU A 57 4.38 -4.83 9.77
CA LEU A 57 5.30 -3.69 9.61
C LEU A 57 6.71 -4.16 9.20
N ARG A 58 7.22 -5.27 9.76
CA ARG A 58 8.51 -5.84 9.37
C ARG A 58 8.58 -6.23 7.91
N ALA A 59 7.47 -6.68 7.34
CA ALA A 59 7.37 -7.08 5.95
C ALA A 59 7.00 -5.92 5.01
N ASN A 60 6.63 -4.75 5.53
CA ASN A 60 6.12 -3.65 4.72
C ASN A 60 7.20 -3.07 3.78
N PRO A 61 6.97 -3.06 2.44
CA PRO A 61 7.98 -2.66 1.47
C PRO A 61 8.37 -1.18 1.57
N GLN A 62 7.42 -0.31 1.93
CA GLN A 62 7.68 1.13 2.04
C GLN A 62 8.64 1.40 3.21
N LEU A 63 8.39 0.74 4.35
CA LEU A 63 9.24 0.89 5.53
C LEU A 63 10.62 0.28 5.32
N LEU A 64 10.70 -0.90 4.69
CA LEU A 64 11.96 -1.52 4.29
C LEU A 64 12.77 -0.64 3.34
N SER A 65 12.12 0.01 2.36
CA SER A 65 12.78 0.96 1.45
C SER A 65 13.39 2.14 2.21
N LYS A 66 12.69 2.70 3.22
CA LYS A 66 13.23 3.80 4.03
C LYS A 66 14.37 3.35 4.94
N GLN A 67 14.30 2.12 5.45
CA GLN A 67 15.40 1.53 6.20
C GLN A 67 16.66 1.36 5.32
N ALA A 68 16.49 0.92 4.08
CA ALA A 68 17.59 0.83 3.12
C ALA A 68 18.20 2.21 2.79
N LEU A 69 17.37 3.24 2.64
CA LEU A 69 17.84 4.61 2.42
C LEU A 69 18.60 5.16 3.62
N LEU A 70 18.20 4.84 4.85
CA LEU A 70 18.94 5.19 6.06
C LEU A 70 20.31 4.52 6.06
N GLN A 71 20.39 3.22 5.78
CA GLN A 71 21.67 2.51 5.69
C GLN A 71 22.56 3.09 4.59
N ALA A 72 21.99 3.49 3.46
CA ALA A 72 22.72 4.17 2.39
C ALA A 72 23.26 5.53 2.83
N ALA A 73 22.50 6.32 3.60
CA ALA A 73 22.93 7.59 4.16
C ALA A 73 24.06 7.41 5.18
N GLU A 74 23.99 6.39 6.03
CA GLU A 74 25.04 6.02 6.99
C GLU A 74 26.34 5.59 6.27
N ALA A 75 26.20 4.79 5.21
CA ALA A 75 27.34 4.42 4.36
C ALA A 75 27.94 5.66 3.67
N GLY A 76 27.10 6.57 3.19
CA GLY A 76 27.50 7.86 2.63
C GLY A 76 28.28 8.72 3.62
N GLN A 77 27.88 8.72 4.90
CA GLN A 77 28.61 9.41 5.97
C GLN A 77 30.00 8.77 6.19
N LYS A 78 30.08 7.43 6.20
CA LYS A 78 31.38 6.74 6.31
C LYS A 78 32.28 7.06 5.13
N ALA A 79 31.72 7.08 3.91
CA ALA A 79 32.45 7.44 2.69
C ALA A 79 32.96 8.90 2.74
N ALA A 80 32.13 9.84 3.22
CA ALA A 80 32.57 11.25 3.38
C ALA A 80 33.74 11.41 4.39
N LYS A 81 33.71 10.65 5.49
CA LYS A 81 34.82 10.60 6.44
C LYS A 81 36.12 10.04 5.83
N GLY A 82 35.97 9.16 4.80
CA GLY A 82 37.10 8.62 4.06
C GLY A 82 37.91 9.69 3.30
N ALA A 83 37.35 10.88 3.04
CA ALA A 83 38.08 12.00 2.43
C ALA A 83 39.27 12.51 3.31
N HIS A 84 39.23 12.24 4.61
CA HIS A 84 40.32 12.54 5.56
C HIS A 84 41.39 11.42 5.61
N MET A 85 41.23 10.37 4.81
CA MET A 85 42.19 9.26 4.75
C MET A 85 43.03 9.32 3.47
N PRO A 86 44.29 8.82 3.48
CA PRO A 86 45.07 8.70 2.27
C PRO A 86 44.43 7.67 1.30
N LYS A 87 44.37 8.03 0.01
CA LYS A 87 43.92 7.15 -1.08
C LYS A 87 45.14 6.54 -1.74
N VAL A 88 45.18 5.21 -1.81
CA VAL A 88 46.26 4.46 -2.48
C VAL A 88 45.64 3.77 -3.70
N GLU A 89 46.23 4.04 -4.88
CA GLU A 89 45.78 3.47 -6.15
C GLU A 89 46.93 2.71 -6.80
N LEU A 90 46.66 1.50 -7.28
CA LEU A 90 47.53 0.75 -8.18
C LEU A 90 47.05 0.96 -9.60
N ILE A 91 47.88 1.58 -10.45
CA ILE A 91 47.54 1.88 -11.84
C ILE A 91 48.45 1.07 -12.72
N ALA A 92 47.88 0.17 -13.54
CA ALA A 92 48.56 -0.52 -14.60
C ALA A 92 48.00 -0.08 -15.94
N SER A 93 48.85 0.43 -16.80
CA SER A 93 48.44 0.86 -18.16
C SER A 93 49.41 0.33 -19.20
N THR A 94 48.86 -0.05 -20.34
CA THR A 94 49.61 -0.37 -21.55
C THR A 94 49.00 0.36 -22.72
N GLY A 95 49.84 0.99 -23.51
CA GLY A 95 49.43 1.75 -24.68
C GLY A 95 50.38 1.47 -25.87
N ARG A 96 49.88 1.64 -27.08
CA ARG A 96 50.64 1.65 -28.30
C ARG A 96 50.37 2.97 -29.01
N ASP A 97 51.41 3.76 -29.11
CA ASP A 97 51.34 5.05 -29.81
C ASP A 97 52.17 5.00 -31.05
N ARG A 98 51.70 5.65 -32.13
CA ARG A 98 52.42 5.83 -33.38
C ARG A 98 53.01 7.21 -33.34
N GLU A 99 54.31 7.28 -33.07
CA GLU A 99 55.04 8.54 -33.02
C GLU A 99 55.63 8.88 -34.37
N GLN A 100 55.45 10.13 -34.81
CA GLN A 100 56.00 10.65 -36.05
C GLN A 100 57.18 11.56 -35.72
N SER A 101 58.34 11.12 -36.14
CA SER A 101 59.49 12.00 -36.19
C SER A 101 60.01 12.01 -37.64
N THR A 102 60.08 13.20 -38.26
CA THR A 102 60.42 13.36 -39.66
C THR A 102 61.81 12.79 -39.98
N PRO A 103 61.95 11.83 -40.93
CA PRO A 103 60.99 11.36 -41.93
C PRO A 103 60.34 9.98 -41.66
N ALA A 104 60.44 9.44 -40.44
CA ALA A 104 60.04 8.07 -40.13
C ALA A 104 58.91 7.99 -39.10
N TYR A 105 58.09 6.94 -39.18
CA TYR A 105 57.10 6.56 -38.16
C TYR A 105 57.62 5.33 -37.42
N TRP A 106 57.48 5.32 -36.08
CA TRP A 106 57.68 4.10 -35.32
C TRP A 106 56.55 3.90 -34.31
N ASN A 107 56.33 2.66 -33.98
CA ASN A 107 55.35 2.29 -32.98
C ASN A 107 56.04 2.19 -31.61
N VAL A 108 55.60 2.99 -30.68
CA VAL A 108 56.07 2.95 -29.28
C VAL A 108 55.05 2.18 -28.46
N GLN A 109 55.48 1.13 -27.79
CA GLN A 109 54.70 0.42 -26.80
C GLN A 109 55.14 0.84 -25.39
N THR A 110 54.25 1.47 -24.68
CA THR A 110 54.51 1.91 -23.30
C THR A 110 53.71 1.01 -22.35
N SER A 111 54.40 0.41 -21.38
CA SER A 111 53.77 -0.32 -20.31
C SER A 111 54.23 0.33 -19.00
N ARG A 112 53.24 0.66 -18.12
CA ARG A 112 53.51 1.33 -16.89
C ARG A 112 52.71 0.67 -15.76
N VAL A 113 53.40 0.42 -14.63
CA VAL A 113 52.79 0.02 -13.37
C VAL A 113 53.25 1.04 -12.33
N GLN A 114 52.32 1.69 -11.66
CA GLN A 114 52.61 2.66 -10.64
C GLN A 114 51.70 2.52 -9.45
N VAL A 115 52.24 2.77 -8.25
CA VAL A 115 51.46 2.97 -7.02
C VAL A 115 51.44 4.47 -6.74
N MET A 116 50.24 5.01 -6.66
CA MET A 116 50.03 6.44 -6.38
C MET A 116 49.32 6.60 -5.03
N MET A 117 49.88 7.34 -4.13
CA MET A 117 49.26 7.71 -2.87
C MET A 117 48.91 9.20 -2.89
N THR A 118 47.64 9.50 -2.68
CA THR A 118 47.11 10.87 -2.62
C THR A 118 46.57 11.10 -1.21
N TYR A 119 47.06 12.15 -0.56
CA TYR A 119 46.58 12.58 0.76
C TYR A 119 46.23 14.06 0.72
N ASN A 120 45.00 14.37 1.09
CA ASN A 120 44.50 15.73 1.09
C ASN A 120 44.76 16.37 2.44
N LEU A 121 45.71 17.33 2.50
CA LEU A 121 46.08 18.00 3.73
C LEU A 121 45.08 19.09 4.14
N TYR A 122 44.58 19.86 3.16
CA TYR A 122 43.64 20.95 3.43
C TYR A 122 42.90 21.39 2.15
N ARG A 123 41.56 21.49 2.25
CA ARG A 123 40.66 21.93 1.16
C ARG A 123 39.76 23.10 1.58
N GLY A 124 40.28 24.02 2.41
CA GLY A 124 39.49 25.18 2.84
C GLY A 124 38.25 24.82 3.66
N GLY A 125 38.25 23.68 4.38
CA GLY A 125 37.11 23.22 5.19
C GLY A 125 36.01 22.51 4.40
N ALA A 126 36.19 22.24 3.08
CA ALA A 126 35.20 21.60 2.24
C ALA A 126 34.90 20.16 2.69
N ASP A 127 35.91 19.40 3.11
CA ASP A 127 35.74 18.01 3.55
C ASP A 127 34.93 17.93 4.86
N ASP A 128 35.18 18.84 5.81
CA ASP A 128 34.39 18.96 7.04
C ASP A 128 32.96 19.39 6.77
N ALA A 129 32.76 20.33 5.83
CA ALA A 129 31.40 20.73 5.39
C ALA A 129 30.66 19.57 4.77
N ARG A 130 31.35 18.74 3.97
CA ARG A 130 30.75 17.53 3.36
C ARG A 130 30.38 16.49 4.42
N VAL A 131 31.21 16.27 5.43
CA VAL A 131 30.89 15.37 6.55
C VAL A 131 29.67 15.88 7.30
N ARG A 132 29.60 17.18 7.64
CA ARG A 132 28.39 17.76 8.28
C ARG A 132 27.14 17.62 7.42
N GLN A 133 27.24 17.82 6.11
CA GLN A 133 26.15 17.63 5.18
C GLN A 133 25.64 16.19 5.21
N THR A 134 26.52 15.19 5.15
CA THR A 134 26.10 13.76 5.15
C THR A 134 25.53 13.33 6.51
N ILE A 135 25.99 13.91 7.61
CA ILE A 135 25.38 13.72 8.94
C ILE A 135 23.94 14.23 8.94
N ALA A 136 23.71 15.46 8.43
CA ALA A 136 22.35 16.01 8.34
C ALA A 136 21.43 15.18 7.42
N GLN A 137 21.97 14.64 6.31
CA GLN A 137 21.25 13.69 5.46
C GLN A 137 20.90 12.40 6.19
N GLY A 138 21.78 11.90 7.07
CA GLY A 138 21.50 10.76 7.93
C GLY A 138 20.34 11.02 8.88
N TYR A 139 20.30 12.17 9.54
CA TYR A 139 19.16 12.56 10.39
C TYR A 139 17.86 12.67 9.59
N ALA A 140 17.90 13.32 8.43
CA ALA A 140 16.73 13.42 7.56
C ALA A 140 16.22 12.04 7.09
N ALA A 141 17.11 11.08 6.80
CA ALA A 141 16.73 9.72 6.43
C ALA A 141 16.11 8.96 7.63
N HIS A 142 16.64 9.15 8.83
CA HIS A 142 16.09 8.61 10.07
C HIS A 142 14.67 9.13 10.32
N ASP A 143 14.47 10.45 10.26
CA ASP A 143 13.17 11.07 10.47
C ASP A 143 12.15 10.63 9.39
N ALA A 144 12.61 10.49 8.13
CA ALA A 144 11.79 10.00 7.04
C ALA A 144 11.33 8.55 7.25
N ARG A 145 12.20 7.69 7.82
CA ARG A 145 11.84 6.31 8.20
C ARG A 145 10.78 6.31 9.31
N ASP A 146 11.00 7.07 10.36
CA ASP A 146 10.10 7.11 11.52
C ASP A 146 8.73 7.73 11.16
N TYR A 147 8.74 8.75 10.31
CA TYR A 147 7.51 9.30 9.72
C TYR A 147 6.76 8.25 8.90
N THR A 148 7.48 7.52 8.03
CA THR A 148 6.88 6.46 7.21
C THR A 148 6.30 5.35 8.07
N CYS A 149 6.97 4.97 9.16
CA CYS A 149 6.46 3.96 10.09
C CYS A 149 5.10 4.36 10.67
N ARG A 150 4.98 5.60 11.16
CA ARG A 150 3.71 6.12 11.69
C ARG A 150 2.61 6.19 10.63
N ASN A 151 2.94 6.57 9.40
CA ASN A 151 1.96 6.61 8.30
C ASN A 151 1.46 5.21 7.93
N VAL A 152 2.38 4.26 7.74
CA VAL A 152 2.01 2.87 7.44
C VAL A 152 1.15 2.29 8.54
N LEU A 153 1.51 2.51 9.81
CA LEU A 153 0.71 2.06 10.95
C LEU A 153 -0.70 2.66 10.94
N GLN A 154 -0.81 3.95 10.65
CA GLN A 154 -2.12 4.62 10.53
C GLN A 154 -2.95 4.01 9.40
N GLU A 155 -2.37 3.82 8.22
CA GLU A 155 -3.06 3.23 7.07
C GLU A 155 -3.51 1.80 7.36
N MET A 156 -2.66 0.98 7.97
CA MET A 156 -3.01 -0.39 8.39
C MET A 156 -4.13 -0.39 9.43
N SER A 157 -4.08 0.50 10.42
CA SER A 157 -5.11 0.64 11.44
C SER A 157 -6.47 1.02 10.83
N ILE A 158 -6.48 1.99 9.92
CA ILE A 158 -7.69 2.40 9.19
C ILE A 158 -8.25 1.24 8.36
N THR A 159 -7.38 0.54 7.62
CA THR A 159 -7.79 -0.60 6.78
C THR A 159 -8.39 -1.72 7.63
N TRP A 160 -7.76 -2.05 8.75
CA TRP A 160 -8.26 -3.06 9.69
C TRP A 160 -9.64 -2.70 10.27
N ASN A 161 -9.78 -1.46 10.73
CA ASN A 161 -11.06 -0.96 11.24
C ASN A 161 -12.15 -0.98 10.16
N ASN A 162 -11.82 -0.65 8.91
CA ASN A 162 -12.76 -0.72 7.79
C ASN A 162 -13.21 -2.15 7.51
N ILE A 163 -12.32 -3.14 7.57
CA ILE A 163 -12.67 -4.56 7.42
C ILE A 163 -13.64 -4.97 8.53
N ALA A 164 -13.32 -4.64 9.80
CA ALA A 164 -14.17 -4.97 10.93
C ALA A 164 -15.57 -4.34 10.80
N ARG A 165 -15.63 -3.05 10.49
CA ARG A 165 -16.88 -2.30 10.28
C ARG A 165 -17.72 -2.89 9.15
N LEU A 166 -17.12 -3.13 7.99
CA LEU A 166 -17.83 -3.64 6.80
C LEU A 166 -18.37 -5.06 7.02
N ARG A 167 -17.61 -5.93 7.71
CA ARG A 167 -18.08 -7.27 8.08
C ARG A 167 -19.32 -7.22 9.00
N GLN A 168 -19.36 -6.26 9.91
CA GLN A 168 -20.53 -6.07 10.79
C GLN A 168 -21.69 -5.40 10.06
N GLN A 169 -21.44 -4.52 9.11
CA GLN A 169 -22.47 -3.79 8.35
C GLN A 169 -23.20 -4.64 7.30
N LEU A 170 -22.49 -5.58 6.65
CA LEU A 170 -23.03 -6.37 5.56
C LEU A 170 -24.33 -7.13 5.91
N PRO A 171 -24.47 -7.82 7.06
CA PRO A 171 -25.71 -8.48 7.43
C PRO A 171 -26.90 -7.52 7.52
N PHE A 172 -26.70 -6.32 8.04
CA PHE A 172 -27.76 -5.30 8.14
C PHE A 172 -28.18 -4.79 6.75
N LEU A 173 -27.24 -4.61 5.83
CA LEU A 173 -27.56 -4.22 4.45
C LEU A 173 -28.30 -5.34 3.70
N GLN A 174 -27.93 -6.60 3.94
CA GLN A 174 -28.65 -7.75 3.39
C GLN A 174 -30.10 -7.81 3.90
N GLU A 175 -30.30 -7.63 5.20
CA GLU A 175 -31.63 -7.60 5.81
C GLU A 175 -32.45 -6.41 5.29
N HIS A 176 -31.82 -5.24 5.11
CA HIS A 176 -32.49 -4.07 4.54
C HIS A 176 -32.98 -4.34 3.11
N VAL A 177 -32.16 -4.92 2.23
CA VAL A 177 -32.57 -5.32 0.87
C VAL A 177 -33.72 -6.32 0.93
N LEU A 178 -33.65 -7.33 1.81
CA LEU A 178 -34.71 -8.33 1.96
C LEU A 178 -36.04 -7.71 2.41
N SER A 179 -35.98 -6.84 3.42
CA SER A 179 -37.16 -6.16 3.96
C SER A 179 -37.79 -5.23 2.94
N THR A 180 -37.01 -4.39 2.26
CA THR A 180 -37.51 -3.49 1.22
C THR A 180 -38.10 -4.27 0.02
N SER A 181 -37.50 -5.41 -0.35
CA SER A 181 -38.05 -6.27 -1.41
C SER A 181 -39.44 -6.83 -1.04
N LYS A 182 -39.64 -7.21 0.22
CA LYS A 182 -40.96 -7.66 0.72
C LYS A 182 -41.98 -6.52 0.72
N VAL A 183 -41.57 -5.30 1.15
CA VAL A 183 -42.43 -4.11 1.09
C VAL A 183 -42.85 -3.79 -0.34
N ARG A 184 -41.91 -3.87 -1.30
CA ARG A 184 -42.21 -3.68 -2.73
C ARG A 184 -43.31 -4.63 -3.21
N VAL A 185 -43.19 -5.92 -2.92
CA VAL A 185 -44.19 -6.92 -3.31
C VAL A 185 -45.54 -6.60 -2.69
N ALA A 186 -45.59 -6.25 -1.41
CA ALA A 186 -46.84 -5.88 -0.73
C ALA A 186 -47.47 -4.61 -1.35
N TYR A 187 -46.65 -3.58 -1.64
CA TYR A 187 -47.16 -2.33 -2.26
C TYR A 187 -47.64 -2.56 -3.70
N GLN A 188 -47.01 -3.43 -4.48
CA GLN A 188 -47.51 -3.82 -5.80
C GLN A 188 -48.88 -4.46 -5.71
N GLN A 189 -49.12 -5.34 -4.72
CA GLN A 189 -50.43 -5.97 -4.52
C GLN A 189 -51.49 -4.94 -4.09
N GLN A 190 -51.17 -4.07 -3.14
CA GLN A 190 -52.04 -3.00 -2.66
C GLN A 190 -52.41 -1.99 -3.78
N PHE A 191 -51.44 -1.69 -4.66
CA PHE A 191 -51.65 -0.82 -5.81
C PHE A 191 -52.68 -1.48 -6.81
N LYS A 192 -52.55 -2.77 -7.07
CA LYS A 192 -53.47 -3.52 -7.98
C LYS A 192 -54.93 -3.47 -7.50
N ILE A 193 -55.17 -3.41 -6.19
CA ILE A 193 -56.50 -3.31 -5.60
C ILE A 193 -56.93 -1.87 -5.26
N GLY A 194 -56.14 -0.88 -5.70
CA GLY A 194 -56.45 0.54 -5.53
C GLY A 194 -56.22 1.11 -4.13
N GLN A 195 -55.53 0.40 -3.24
CA GLN A 195 -55.26 0.84 -1.86
C GLN A 195 -53.94 1.64 -1.72
N ARG A 196 -53.16 1.72 -2.75
CA ARG A 196 -51.86 2.49 -2.76
C ARG A 196 -51.75 3.31 -4.02
N SER A 197 -51.04 4.44 -3.91
CA SER A 197 -50.74 5.29 -5.05
C SER A 197 -49.55 4.78 -5.88
N LEU A 198 -49.52 5.15 -7.16
CA LEU A 198 -48.36 4.89 -8.02
C LEU A 198 -47.09 5.54 -7.45
N LEU A 199 -47.20 6.68 -6.77
CA LEU A 199 -46.08 7.37 -6.16
C LEU A 199 -45.42 6.54 -5.06
N ASP A 200 -46.24 5.90 -4.21
CA ASP A 200 -45.73 5.01 -3.14
C ASP A 200 -44.97 3.82 -3.75
N LEU A 201 -45.48 3.24 -4.86
CA LEU A 201 -44.79 2.15 -5.54
C LEU A 201 -43.46 2.60 -6.15
N LEU A 202 -43.43 3.75 -6.82
CA LEU A 202 -42.20 4.31 -7.39
C LEU A 202 -41.16 4.64 -6.32
N ASN A 203 -41.57 5.17 -5.18
CA ASN A 203 -40.68 5.44 -4.07
C ASN A 203 -40.08 4.14 -3.52
N THR A 204 -40.85 3.09 -3.38
CA THR A 204 -40.37 1.78 -2.91
C THR A 204 -39.40 1.13 -3.92
N GLU A 205 -39.63 1.28 -5.22
CA GLU A 205 -38.67 0.81 -6.24
C GLU A 205 -37.35 1.57 -6.15
N ASN A 206 -37.36 2.88 -5.94
CA ASN A 206 -36.14 3.68 -5.72
C ASN A 206 -35.42 3.23 -4.43
N GLU A 207 -36.14 3.04 -3.33
CA GLU A 207 -35.58 2.58 -2.06
C GLU A 207 -34.91 1.21 -2.20
N LEU A 208 -35.56 0.27 -2.92
CA LEU A 208 -34.98 -1.04 -3.19
C LEU A 208 -33.70 -0.93 -4.02
N PHE A 209 -33.71 -0.09 -5.06
CA PHE A 209 -32.53 0.15 -5.88
C PHE A 209 -31.38 0.71 -5.05
N ASP A 210 -31.62 1.71 -4.20
CA ASP A 210 -30.62 2.31 -3.34
C ASP A 210 -30.09 1.31 -2.31
N ALA A 211 -30.96 0.49 -1.71
CA ALA A 211 -30.56 -0.58 -0.79
C ALA A 211 -29.68 -1.63 -1.49
N GLN A 212 -30.03 -2.07 -2.70
CA GLN A 212 -29.20 -3.01 -3.47
C GLN A 212 -27.84 -2.40 -3.84
N ARG A 213 -27.82 -1.14 -4.26
CA ARG A 213 -26.59 -0.42 -4.58
C ARG A 213 -25.68 -0.31 -3.35
N ALA A 214 -26.25 0.03 -2.18
CA ALA A 214 -25.51 0.10 -0.94
C ALA A 214 -24.87 -1.23 -0.54
N LEU A 215 -25.64 -2.33 -0.70
CA LEU A 215 -25.14 -3.69 -0.42
C LEU A 215 -23.98 -4.06 -1.37
N VAL A 216 -24.14 -3.86 -2.67
CA VAL A 216 -23.09 -4.15 -3.66
C VAL A 216 -21.83 -3.34 -3.39
N ASN A 217 -21.97 -2.05 -3.13
CA ASN A 217 -20.83 -1.20 -2.79
C ASN A 217 -20.10 -1.71 -1.55
N ALA A 218 -20.82 -2.03 -0.47
CA ALA A 218 -20.22 -2.53 0.76
C ALA A 218 -19.50 -3.89 0.57
N GLN A 219 -20.02 -4.77 -0.29
CA GLN A 219 -19.37 -6.04 -0.64
C GLN A 219 -18.02 -5.83 -1.34
N TYR A 220 -17.98 -4.93 -2.33
CA TYR A 220 -16.74 -4.63 -3.05
C TYR A 220 -15.76 -3.78 -2.21
N ASP A 221 -16.26 -2.88 -1.37
CA ASP A 221 -15.43 -2.13 -0.43
C ASP A 221 -14.75 -3.07 0.58
N LEU A 222 -15.47 -4.10 1.07
CA LEU A 222 -14.86 -5.12 1.92
C LEU A 222 -13.74 -5.87 1.18
N LYS A 223 -14.00 -6.39 -0.01
CA LYS A 223 -12.98 -7.05 -0.82
C LYS A 223 -11.76 -6.14 -1.04
N LYS A 224 -11.99 -4.89 -1.41
CA LYS A 224 -10.92 -3.90 -1.60
C LYS A 224 -10.09 -3.71 -0.32
N ALA A 225 -10.74 -3.58 0.83
CA ALA A 225 -10.04 -3.42 2.11
C ALA A 225 -9.23 -4.68 2.48
N GLU A 226 -9.74 -5.87 2.21
CA GLU A 226 -9.04 -7.14 2.42
C GLU A 226 -7.77 -7.25 1.56
N TYR A 227 -7.86 -6.91 0.28
CA TYR A 227 -6.69 -6.86 -0.60
C TYR A 227 -5.71 -5.74 -0.25
N GLN A 228 -6.19 -4.59 0.22
CA GLN A 228 -5.33 -3.52 0.74
C GLN A 228 -4.52 -3.98 1.96
N TRP A 229 -5.15 -4.71 2.89
CA TRP A 229 -4.45 -5.29 4.03
C TRP A 229 -3.33 -6.24 3.59
N LEU A 230 -3.61 -7.18 2.67
CA LEU A 230 -2.62 -8.12 2.15
C LEU A 230 -1.47 -7.41 1.42
N THR A 231 -1.75 -6.29 0.77
CA THR A 231 -0.72 -5.47 0.12
C THR A 231 0.18 -4.78 1.16
N GLN A 232 -0.42 -4.24 2.22
CA GLN A 232 0.31 -3.55 3.29
C GLN A 232 1.16 -4.51 4.12
N SER A 233 0.71 -5.76 4.30
CA SER A 233 1.46 -6.82 4.99
C SER A 233 2.44 -7.58 4.08
N SER A 234 2.52 -7.26 2.78
CA SER A 234 3.30 -7.99 1.76
C SER A 234 2.89 -9.45 1.55
N GLU A 235 1.70 -9.83 1.97
CA GLU A 235 1.19 -11.20 1.85
C GLU A 235 0.39 -11.44 0.56
N ILE A 236 0.15 -10.39 -0.24
CA ILE A 236 -0.70 -10.50 -1.45
C ILE A 236 -0.14 -11.51 -2.46
N LEU A 237 1.16 -11.47 -2.76
CA LEU A 237 1.78 -12.36 -3.74
C LEU A 237 1.77 -13.83 -3.28
N PRO A 238 2.23 -14.17 -2.05
CA PRO A 238 2.13 -15.54 -1.53
C PRO A 238 0.70 -16.08 -1.48
N VAL A 239 -0.26 -15.25 -1.07
CA VAL A 239 -1.68 -15.63 -1.00
C VAL A 239 -2.25 -15.96 -2.37
N LEU A 240 -1.84 -15.23 -3.42
CA LEU A 240 -2.25 -15.46 -4.79
C LEU A 240 -1.39 -16.52 -5.52
N GLY A 241 -0.39 -17.11 -4.84
CA GLY A 241 0.53 -18.07 -5.46
C GLY A 241 1.47 -17.46 -6.50
N LEU A 242 1.70 -16.14 -6.40
CA LEU A 242 2.55 -15.40 -7.33
C LEU A 242 3.94 -15.15 -6.71
N SER A 243 4.97 -15.12 -7.55
CA SER A 243 6.33 -14.72 -7.19
C SER A 243 6.75 -13.49 -7.97
N GLN A 244 7.67 -12.70 -7.40
CA GLN A 244 8.22 -11.55 -8.14
C GLN A 244 9.15 -12.05 -9.26
N PRO A 245 9.06 -11.50 -10.48
CA PRO A 245 9.90 -11.93 -11.62
C PRO A 245 11.40 -11.82 -11.36
N HIS A 246 11.82 -10.93 -10.46
CA HIS A 246 13.24 -10.69 -10.14
C HIS A 246 13.76 -11.50 -8.95
N ASP A 247 12.93 -12.29 -8.26
CA ASP A 247 13.39 -13.07 -7.11
C ASP A 247 14.40 -14.15 -7.53
N ALA A 248 14.26 -14.70 -8.74
CA ALA A 248 15.19 -15.68 -9.29
C ALA A 248 16.57 -15.10 -9.69
N SER A 249 16.68 -13.78 -9.86
CA SER A 249 17.90 -13.09 -10.29
C SER A 249 18.63 -12.35 -9.16
N ARG A 250 18.07 -12.35 -7.94
CA ARG A 250 18.75 -11.76 -6.78
C ARG A 250 19.93 -12.63 -6.37
N PRO A 251 21.14 -12.05 -6.22
CA PRO A 251 22.24 -12.77 -5.61
C PRO A 251 21.84 -13.26 -4.22
N GLN A 252 22.06 -14.53 -3.92
CA GLN A 252 21.75 -15.17 -2.63
C GLN A 252 22.45 -14.50 -1.43
N GLU A 253 23.43 -13.63 -1.68
CA GLU A 253 24.21 -12.91 -0.66
C GLU A 253 23.60 -11.58 -0.20
N GLN A 254 22.48 -11.11 -0.79
CA GLN A 254 21.81 -9.93 -0.23
C GLN A 254 21.17 -10.34 1.10
N GLN A 255 21.83 -9.99 2.19
CA GLN A 255 21.25 -10.09 3.53
C GLN A 255 19.85 -9.48 3.50
N ALA A 256 18.86 -10.27 3.88
CA ALA A 256 17.49 -9.78 3.98
C ALA A 256 17.51 -8.52 4.87
N LEU A 257 16.98 -7.42 4.33
CA LEU A 257 16.88 -6.18 5.07
C LEU A 257 15.94 -6.41 6.26
N VAL A 258 16.48 -6.34 7.46
CA VAL A 258 15.72 -6.52 8.71
C VAL A 258 15.45 -5.17 9.33
N LEU A 259 14.21 -4.95 9.71
CA LEU A 259 13.81 -3.77 10.47
C LEU A 259 14.21 -3.97 11.95
N PRO A 260 14.97 -3.03 12.55
CA PRO A 260 15.32 -3.11 13.96
C PRO A 260 14.10 -3.03 14.89
N ASP A 261 14.15 -3.73 16.03
CA ASP A 261 13.03 -3.77 16.97
C ASP A 261 12.77 -2.44 17.70
N ASP A 262 13.77 -1.58 17.78
CA ASP A 262 13.64 -0.22 18.33
C ASP A 262 12.71 0.64 17.47
N VAL A 263 12.72 0.46 16.14
CA VAL A 263 11.82 1.15 15.21
C VAL A 263 10.36 0.76 15.47
N LEU A 264 10.09 -0.53 15.68
CA LEU A 264 8.73 -1.01 15.97
C LEU A 264 8.21 -0.47 17.29
N ARG A 265 9.07 -0.38 18.30
CA ARG A 265 8.71 0.23 19.60
C ARG A 265 8.44 1.72 19.48
N SER A 266 9.24 2.46 18.69
CA SER A 266 9.04 3.89 18.47
C SER A 266 7.75 4.21 17.69
N CYS A 267 7.29 3.27 16.85
CA CYS A 267 6.05 3.39 16.08
C CYS A 267 4.79 3.06 16.88
N ASN A 268 4.90 2.44 18.05
CA ASN A 268 3.77 1.99 18.87
C ASN A 268 2.77 1.11 18.09
N ALA A 269 3.24 -0.05 17.62
CA ALA A 269 2.53 -0.95 16.70
C ALA A 269 1.28 -1.66 17.30
N ALA A 270 0.67 -1.10 18.35
CA ALA A 270 -0.53 -1.63 18.98
C ALA A 270 -1.72 -1.64 18.01
N VAL A 271 -2.54 -2.67 18.10
CA VAL A 271 -3.80 -2.76 17.34
C VAL A 271 -4.81 -1.74 17.92
N PRO A 272 -5.54 -1.00 17.06
CA PRO A 272 -6.57 -0.10 17.54
C PRO A 272 -7.66 -0.86 18.30
N ASP A 273 -8.13 -0.27 19.38
CA ASP A 273 -9.29 -0.78 20.10
C ASP A 273 -10.57 -0.58 19.28
N THR A 274 -11.17 -1.68 18.84
CA THR A 274 -12.42 -1.70 18.08
C THR A 274 -13.63 -2.06 18.95
N SER A 275 -13.47 -2.14 20.26
CA SER A 275 -14.56 -2.50 21.20
C SER A 275 -15.73 -1.51 21.16
N ASN A 276 -15.47 -0.26 20.76
CA ASN A 276 -16.50 0.78 20.56
C ASN A 276 -17.41 0.53 19.34
N LEU A 277 -17.08 -0.42 18.46
CA LEU A 277 -17.92 -0.86 17.34
C LEU A 277 -18.93 -1.91 17.86
N THR A 278 -19.70 -1.56 18.87
CA THR A 278 -20.73 -2.45 19.42
C THR A 278 -21.83 -2.66 18.39
N PRO A 279 -22.21 -3.90 18.04
CA PRO A 279 -23.31 -4.14 17.12
C PRO A 279 -24.60 -3.52 17.69
N VAL A 280 -25.34 -2.81 16.83
CA VAL A 280 -26.63 -2.16 17.20
C VAL A 280 -27.62 -3.18 17.83
N ALA A 281 -27.52 -4.45 17.49
CA ALA A 281 -28.31 -5.54 18.06
C ALA A 281 -28.04 -5.73 19.58
N ALA A 282 -26.81 -5.51 20.07
CA ALA A 282 -26.50 -5.57 21.49
C ALA A 282 -27.11 -4.38 22.26
N MET A 283 -27.13 -3.19 21.65
CA MET A 283 -27.79 -2.00 22.21
C MET A 283 -29.31 -2.15 22.30
N ALA A 284 -29.94 -2.84 21.33
CA ALA A 284 -31.37 -3.13 21.37
C ALA A 284 -31.75 -4.14 22.48
N ALA A 285 -30.89 -5.12 22.75
CA ALA A 285 -31.09 -6.11 23.82
C ALA A 285 -30.94 -5.47 25.21
N ASP A 286 -29.96 -4.58 25.40
CA ASP A 286 -29.80 -3.86 26.67
C ASP A 286 -30.95 -2.89 26.96
N ASN A 287 -31.46 -2.20 25.95
CA ASN A 287 -32.63 -1.32 26.06
C ASN A 287 -33.92 -2.09 26.30
N ALA A 288 -34.08 -3.32 25.81
CA ALA A 288 -35.21 -4.18 26.07
C ALA A 288 -35.15 -4.75 27.49
N ALA A 289 -33.99 -5.02 28.05
CA ALA A 289 -33.79 -5.47 29.42
C ALA A 289 -33.96 -4.35 30.47
N ALA A 290 -33.79 -3.09 30.06
CA ALA A 290 -33.93 -1.91 30.91
C ALA A 290 -35.35 -1.31 30.98
N ALA A 291 -36.31 -1.84 30.20
CA ALA A 291 -37.70 -1.37 30.26
C ALA A 291 -38.37 -1.83 31.57
N PRO A 292 -38.82 -0.91 32.43
CA PRO A 292 -39.51 -1.30 33.67
C PRO A 292 -40.83 -1.97 33.30
N VAL A 293 -41.00 -3.17 33.82
CA VAL A 293 -42.30 -3.88 33.83
C VAL A 293 -43.29 -2.99 34.58
N ARG A 294 -44.26 -2.44 33.85
CA ARG A 294 -45.44 -1.77 34.42
C ARG A 294 -46.61 -2.73 34.39
#